data_af1d4d2690a15ab93a00e569635f17ef
#
_entry.id   af1d4d2690a15ab93a00e569635f17ef
#
_cell.length_a   1.000
_cell.length_b   1.000
_cell.length_c   1.000
_cell.angle_alpha   90.00
_cell.angle_beta   90.00
_cell.angle_gamma   90.00
#
_symmetry.space_group_name_H-M   'P 1'
#
loop_
_entity.id
_entity.type
_entity.pdbx_description
1 polymer ?
#
loop_
_entity_poly.entity_id
_entity_poly.type
_entity_poly.pdbx_seq_one_letter_code
_entity_poly.pdbx_strand_id
1 'polypeptide(L)'
;MDILPNDRISKEKKMLNYVSVSGYGWTGSSACIDLLREFEGFGAIQGEFRIAKDPYGLRDLEESLVNNWDFVRQDIAIRDFLNFCKVLSRETSLFSRAGKDFSNKLNVDFMLESKLYIDKLIDMVYLGNTSVHRYYIPAYKNFFMKMKSKFGNGNAVPMYLARPSKSNFARETKNYINNLFSGYANLKKINTLILDQAI
;
A
#
# COMPACT_ATOMS: atom_id res chain seq x y z
N MET A 1 7.72 23.38 43.43
CA MET A 1 7.95 22.16 42.67
C MET A 1 6.71 22.01 41.76
N ASP A 2 6.75 22.80 40.66
CA ASP A 2 5.56 23.02 39.81
C ASP A 2 5.51 21.96 38.74
N ILE A 3 4.43 21.20 38.76
CA ILE A 3 4.12 20.16 37.77
C ILE A 3 3.52 20.90 36.57
N LEU A 4 4.29 20.98 35.49
CA LEU A 4 3.81 21.49 34.21
C LEU A 4 2.72 20.58 33.66
N PRO A 5 1.57 21.10 33.21
CA PRO A 5 0.54 20.29 32.58
C PRO A 5 1.02 19.83 31.20
N ASN A 6 0.94 18.52 31.01
CA ASN A 6 1.30 17.83 29.79
C ASN A 6 0.18 18.04 28.75
N ASP A 7 0.16 19.21 28.12
CA ASP A 7 -0.73 19.54 26.99
C ASP A 7 -0.31 18.78 25.73
N ARG A 8 -0.48 17.46 25.75
CA ARG A 8 -0.65 16.72 24.51
C ARG A 8 -2.08 16.94 24.02
N ILE A 9 -2.29 18.08 23.39
CA ILE A 9 -3.47 18.30 22.55
C ILE A 9 -3.47 17.16 21.53
N SER A 10 -4.34 16.18 21.75
CA SER A 10 -4.70 15.19 20.75
C SER A 10 -5.37 15.99 19.62
N LYS A 11 -4.59 16.36 18.58
CA LYS A 11 -5.17 16.87 17.35
C LYS A 11 -6.16 15.80 16.88
N GLU A 12 -7.43 16.04 17.05
CA GLU A 12 -8.48 15.24 16.42
C GLU A 12 -8.10 15.11 14.95
N LYS A 13 -7.78 13.87 14.54
CA LYS A 13 -7.40 13.55 13.17
C LYS A 13 -8.65 13.74 12.32
N LYS A 14 -8.82 14.94 11.74
CA LYS A 14 -9.96 15.30 10.90
C LYS A 14 -10.10 14.21 9.84
N MET A 15 -11.22 13.50 9.85
CA MET A 15 -11.48 12.45 8.87
C MET A 15 -11.61 13.10 7.49
N LEU A 16 -10.79 12.62 6.56
CA LEU A 16 -10.84 13.03 5.17
C LEU A 16 -12.03 12.34 4.49
N ASN A 17 -12.84 13.10 3.75
CA ASN A 17 -13.87 12.54 2.89
C ASN A 17 -13.26 12.12 1.55
N TYR A 18 -13.84 11.08 0.95
CA TYR A 18 -13.39 10.55 -0.33
C TYR A 18 -14.52 10.55 -1.34
N VAL A 19 -14.24 11.03 -2.54
CA VAL A 19 -15.11 10.95 -3.70
C VAL A 19 -14.36 10.18 -4.78
N SER A 20 -14.90 9.05 -5.23
CA SER A 20 -14.31 8.30 -6.34
C SER A 20 -15.10 8.60 -7.63
N VAL A 21 -14.37 9.04 -8.63
CA VAL A 21 -14.89 9.20 -9.99
C VAL A 21 -14.42 7.99 -10.80
N SER A 22 -15.37 7.16 -11.24
CA SER A 22 -15.08 5.97 -12.02
C SER A 22 -15.88 5.99 -13.32
N GLY A 23 -15.26 5.54 -14.41
CA GLY A 23 -15.90 5.47 -15.71
C GLY A 23 -15.10 4.57 -16.66
N TYR A 24 -15.67 4.25 -17.79
CA TYR A 24 -14.92 3.63 -18.87
C TYR A 24 -13.97 4.65 -19.49
N GLY A 25 -12.86 4.20 -20.08
CA GLY A 25 -11.93 5.07 -20.78
C GLY A 25 -12.68 5.98 -21.79
N TRP A 26 -12.29 7.25 -21.85
CA TRP A 26 -12.84 8.27 -22.75
C TRP A 26 -14.28 8.74 -22.45
N THR A 27 -14.83 8.48 -21.26
CA THR A 27 -16.21 8.88 -20.88
C THR A 27 -16.31 10.24 -20.18
N GLY A 28 -15.22 11.01 -20.12
CA GLY A 28 -15.24 12.36 -19.53
C GLY A 28 -15.04 12.42 -18.01
N SER A 29 -14.53 11.36 -17.37
CA SER A 29 -14.20 11.37 -15.93
C SER A 29 -13.26 12.52 -15.54
N SER A 30 -12.30 12.84 -16.39
CA SER A 30 -11.36 13.97 -16.17
C SER A 30 -12.10 15.31 -16.08
N ALA A 31 -13.08 15.57 -16.95
CA ALA A 31 -13.86 16.79 -16.90
C ALA A 31 -14.70 16.90 -15.61
N CYS A 32 -15.22 15.77 -15.12
CA CYS A 32 -15.93 15.72 -13.85
C CYS A 32 -14.97 16.02 -12.68
N ILE A 33 -13.76 15.48 -12.70
CA ILE A 33 -12.73 15.76 -11.68
C ILE A 33 -12.33 17.23 -11.70
N ASP A 34 -12.13 17.81 -12.87
CA ASP A 34 -11.77 19.22 -13.02
C ASP A 34 -12.89 20.12 -12.47
N LEU A 35 -14.15 19.82 -12.77
CA LEU A 35 -15.29 20.53 -12.20
C LEU A 35 -15.34 20.42 -10.68
N LEU A 36 -15.14 19.24 -10.12
CA LEU A 36 -15.15 19.04 -8.66
C LEU A 36 -14.01 19.79 -7.94
N ARG A 37 -12.90 20.04 -8.62
CA ARG A 37 -11.76 20.80 -8.06
C ARG A 37 -12.05 22.28 -7.85
N GLU A 38 -13.06 22.83 -8.54
CA GLU A 38 -13.47 24.24 -8.40
C GLU A 38 -14.20 24.48 -7.05
N PHE A 39 -14.63 23.43 -6.35
CA PHE A 39 -15.28 23.59 -5.06
C PHE A 39 -14.24 23.75 -3.94
N GLU A 40 -14.52 24.68 -3.02
CA GLU A 40 -13.68 24.92 -1.86
C GLU A 40 -13.54 23.66 -0.98
N GLY A 41 -12.32 23.36 -0.56
CA GLY A 41 -12.02 22.19 0.26
C GLY A 41 -11.90 20.86 -0.49
N PHE A 42 -12.12 20.86 -1.82
CA PHE A 42 -11.90 19.68 -2.66
C PHE A 42 -10.48 19.68 -3.23
N GLY A 43 -9.93 18.49 -3.43
CA GLY A 43 -8.65 18.33 -4.11
C GLY A 43 -8.56 16.98 -4.77
N ALA A 44 -7.77 16.87 -5.83
CA ALA A 44 -7.54 15.62 -6.56
C ALA A 44 -6.06 15.34 -6.72
N ILE A 45 -5.69 14.07 -6.63
CA ILE A 45 -4.33 13.62 -6.89
C ILE A 45 -4.11 13.55 -8.41
N GLN A 46 -2.91 13.89 -8.83
CA GLN A 46 -2.53 13.71 -10.23
C GLN A 46 -2.33 12.23 -10.57
N GLY A 47 -3.12 11.75 -11.52
CA GLY A 47 -3.09 10.40 -12.04
C GLY A 47 -3.99 9.42 -11.27
N GLU A 48 -4.21 8.27 -11.86
CA GLU A 48 -5.05 7.21 -11.33
C GLU A 48 -4.41 6.54 -10.10
N PHE A 49 -5.09 6.60 -8.97
CA PHE A 49 -4.66 5.91 -7.75
C PHE A 49 -5.43 4.59 -7.60
N ARG A 50 -4.90 3.54 -8.17
CA ARG A 50 -5.57 2.25 -8.34
C ARG A 50 -5.10 1.16 -7.38
N ILE A 51 -4.65 1.53 -6.18
CA ILE A 51 -4.11 0.58 -5.19
C ILE A 51 -5.13 -0.50 -4.78
N ALA A 52 -6.42 -0.20 -4.84
CA ALA A 52 -7.45 -1.17 -4.52
C ALA A 52 -7.77 -2.11 -5.68
N LYS A 53 -7.70 -1.61 -6.92
CA LYS A 53 -8.24 -2.24 -8.13
C LYS A 53 -7.20 -3.00 -8.95
N ASP A 54 -5.97 -2.48 -8.99
CA ASP A 54 -4.90 -3.10 -9.79
C ASP A 54 -4.48 -4.45 -9.19
N PRO A 55 -4.00 -5.39 -10.04
CA PRO A 55 -3.44 -6.65 -9.58
C PRO A 55 -2.40 -6.45 -8.48
N TYR A 56 -2.41 -7.35 -7.50
CA TYR A 56 -1.57 -7.28 -6.30
C TYR A 56 -1.91 -6.13 -5.35
N GLY A 57 -3.04 -5.45 -5.58
CA GLY A 57 -3.55 -4.39 -4.73
C GLY A 57 -4.32 -4.90 -3.50
N LEU A 58 -5.06 -3.98 -2.86
CA LEU A 58 -5.76 -4.28 -1.61
C LEU A 58 -6.85 -5.36 -1.77
N ARG A 59 -7.49 -5.44 -2.95
CA ARG A 59 -8.52 -6.44 -3.22
C ARG A 59 -7.94 -7.85 -3.26
N ASP A 60 -6.80 -8.04 -3.94
CA ASP A 60 -6.13 -9.33 -4.02
C ASP A 60 -5.58 -9.75 -2.66
N LEU A 61 -5.11 -8.75 -1.88
CA LEU A 61 -4.66 -8.96 -0.51
C LEU A 61 -5.82 -9.42 0.38
N GLU A 62 -6.99 -8.75 0.33
CA GLU A 62 -8.19 -9.16 1.06
C GLU A 62 -8.63 -10.57 0.69
N GLU A 63 -8.66 -10.88 -0.61
CA GLU A 63 -9.03 -12.20 -1.10
C GLU A 63 -8.12 -13.30 -0.52
N SER A 64 -6.82 -13.05 -0.47
CA SER A 64 -5.84 -14.05 -0.03
C SER A 64 -5.74 -14.18 1.50
N LEU A 65 -5.98 -13.10 2.25
CA LEU A 65 -5.84 -13.10 3.71
C LEU A 65 -7.16 -13.37 4.45
N VAL A 66 -8.31 -13.01 3.85
CA VAL A 66 -9.61 -13.03 4.52
C VAL A 66 -10.57 -14.02 3.90
N ASN A 67 -10.83 -13.90 2.58
CA ASN A 67 -11.91 -14.66 1.93
C ASN A 67 -11.48 -16.10 1.59
N ASN A 68 -10.33 -16.27 0.97
CA ASN A 68 -9.77 -17.55 0.52
C ASN A 68 -8.37 -17.78 1.11
N TRP A 69 -8.31 -17.77 2.44
CA TRP A 69 -7.07 -17.94 3.16
C TRP A 69 -6.40 -19.29 2.87
N ASP A 70 -5.12 -19.25 2.52
CA ASP A 70 -4.25 -20.40 2.35
C ASP A 70 -2.85 -20.08 2.85
N PHE A 71 -2.21 -21.05 3.49
CA PHE A 71 -0.91 -20.88 4.13
C PHE A 71 0.19 -20.40 3.19
N VAL A 72 0.17 -20.80 1.93
CA VAL A 72 1.18 -20.39 0.92
C VAL A 72 0.75 -19.09 0.24
N ARG A 73 -0.52 -18.96 -0.11
CA ARG A 73 -1.04 -17.79 -0.83
C ARG A 73 -0.87 -16.50 -0.04
N GLN A 74 -1.12 -16.53 1.27
CA GLN A 74 -1.02 -15.34 2.10
C GLN A 74 0.37 -14.70 2.07
N ASP A 75 1.46 -15.48 2.20
CA ASP A 75 2.82 -14.97 2.17
C ASP A 75 3.16 -14.37 0.81
N ILE A 76 2.72 -15.02 -0.29
CA ILE A 76 2.90 -14.51 -1.64
C ILE A 76 2.13 -13.20 -1.83
N ALA A 77 0.87 -13.14 -1.42
CA ALA A 77 0.04 -11.94 -1.55
C ALA A 77 0.63 -10.74 -0.82
N ILE A 78 1.17 -10.94 0.38
CA ILE A 78 1.86 -9.89 1.14
C ILE A 78 3.10 -9.39 0.38
N ARG A 79 3.91 -10.28 -0.17
CA ARG A 79 5.11 -9.91 -0.93
C ARG A 79 4.76 -9.18 -2.22
N ASP A 80 3.76 -9.65 -2.94
CA ASP A 80 3.31 -9.05 -4.19
C ASP A 80 2.72 -7.67 -3.93
N PHE A 81 1.93 -7.51 -2.86
CA PHE A 81 1.45 -6.21 -2.41
C PHE A 81 2.60 -5.24 -2.08
N LEU A 82 3.59 -5.67 -1.29
CA LEU A 82 4.74 -4.82 -0.97
C LEU A 82 5.59 -4.48 -2.21
N ASN A 83 5.75 -5.42 -3.15
CA ASN A 83 6.41 -5.16 -4.42
C ASN A 83 5.62 -4.18 -5.29
N PHE A 84 4.30 -4.28 -5.32
CA PHE A 84 3.43 -3.33 -5.99
C PHE A 84 3.53 -1.94 -5.36
N CYS A 85 3.48 -1.82 -4.03
CA CYS A 85 3.70 -0.56 -3.32
C CYS A 85 5.05 0.06 -3.66
N LYS A 86 6.10 -0.75 -3.82
CA LYS A 86 7.42 -0.28 -4.25
C LYS A 86 7.41 0.32 -5.67
N VAL A 87 6.58 -0.21 -6.57
CA VAL A 87 6.39 0.38 -7.91
C VAL A 87 5.61 1.70 -7.81
N LEU A 88 4.57 1.75 -6.97
CA LEU A 88 3.77 2.95 -6.77
C LEU A 88 4.58 4.09 -6.12
N SER A 89 5.50 3.77 -5.23
CA SER A 89 6.27 4.75 -4.45
C SER A 89 7.41 5.41 -5.22
N ARG A 90 8.04 4.70 -6.17
CA ARG A 90 9.27 5.19 -6.80
C ARG A 90 9.01 6.16 -7.95
N GLU A 91 10.00 7.03 -8.15
CA GLU A 91 10.06 7.92 -9.30
C GLU A 91 10.31 7.16 -10.62
N THR A 92 9.81 7.70 -11.71
CA THR A 92 10.15 7.25 -13.06
C THR A 92 11.48 7.89 -13.46
N SER A 93 12.47 7.09 -13.83
CA SER A 93 13.77 7.54 -14.31
C SER A 93 14.06 6.88 -15.65
N LEU A 94 14.90 7.53 -16.49
CA LEU A 94 15.35 6.99 -17.77
C LEU A 94 16.04 5.61 -17.63
N PHE A 95 16.67 5.35 -16.48
CA PHE A 95 17.39 4.12 -16.19
C PHE A 95 16.65 3.18 -15.22
N SER A 96 15.48 3.57 -14.73
CA SER A 96 14.66 2.75 -13.82
C SER A 96 13.36 2.32 -14.49
N ARG A 97 12.81 1.19 -14.01
CA ARG A 97 11.46 0.79 -14.40
C ARG A 97 10.46 1.88 -14.02
N ALA A 98 9.43 2.05 -14.83
CA ALA A 98 8.36 3.02 -14.58
C ALA A 98 7.85 2.94 -13.13
N GLY A 99 7.66 4.08 -12.52
CA GLY A 99 7.04 4.26 -11.22
C GLY A 99 5.88 5.25 -11.31
N LYS A 100 5.10 5.35 -10.26
CA LYS A 100 3.96 6.29 -10.18
C LYS A 100 4.28 7.52 -9.35
N ASP A 101 5.38 7.49 -8.61
CA ASP A 101 5.88 8.59 -7.77
C ASP A 101 4.88 9.09 -6.71
N PHE A 102 4.10 8.16 -6.14
CA PHE A 102 3.12 8.55 -5.12
C PHE A 102 3.75 8.99 -3.80
N SER A 103 5.00 8.63 -3.51
CA SER A 103 5.67 9.16 -2.32
C SER A 103 5.78 10.69 -2.37
N ASN A 104 6.23 11.25 -3.47
CA ASN A 104 6.32 12.71 -3.62
C ASN A 104 4.94 13.35 -3.81
N LYS A 105 4.07 12.75 -4.64
CA LYS A 105 2.73 13.28 -4.90
C LYS A 105 1.87 13.38 -3.65
N LEU A 106 1.99 12.43 -2.73
CA LEU A 106 1.21 12.38 -1.49
C LEU A 106 1.95 13.00 -0.29
N ASN A 107 3.22 13.37 -0.49
CA ASN A 107 4.10 13.86 0.58
C ASN A 107 4.12 12.91 1.80
N VAL A 108 4.39 11.63 1.54
CA VAL A 108 4.40 10.56 2.54
C VAL A 108 5.46 9.51 2.19
N ASP A 109 6.07 8.91 3.18
CA ASP A 109 6.86 7.69 2.94
C ASP A 109 5.90 6.52 2.68
N PHE A 110 5.55 6.36 1.39
CA PHE A 110 4.60 5.36 0.93
C PHE A 110 5.00 3.93 1.32
N MET A 111 6.31 3.62 1.22
CA MET A 111 6.80 2.28 1.55
C MET A 111 6.79 2.01 3.05
N LEU A 112 7.10 3.01 3.87
CA LEU A 112 7.02 2.87 5.32
C LEU A 112 5.58 2.63 5.77
N GLU A 113 4.62 3.45 5.28
CA GLU A 113 3.20 3.26 5.60
C GLU A 113 2.67 1.91 5.14
N SER A 114 3.10 1.43 3.96
CA SER A 114 2.71 0.11 3.45
C SER A 114 3.26 -1.03 4.32
N LYS A 115 4.49 -0.92 4.80
CA LYS A 115 5.06 -1.90 5.73
C LYS A 115 4.35 -1.88 7.08
N LEU A 116 4.12 -0.69 7.66
CA LEU A 116 3.39 -0.55 8.92
C LEU A 116 1.94 -1.08 8.83
N TYR A 117 1.31 -0.95 7.66
CA TYR A 117 0.01 -1.56 7.41
C TYR A 117 0.08 -3.08 7.44
N ILE A 118 1.04 -3.66 6.71
CA ILE A 118 1.23 -5.12 6.70
C ILE A 118 1.59 -5.64 8.10
N ASP A 119 2.45 -4.95 8.85
CA ASP A 119 2.83 -5.33 10.20
C ASP A 119 1.62 -5.43 11.16
N LYS A 120 0.56 -4.63 10.92
CA LYS A 120 -0.69 -4.72 11.70
C LYS A 120 -1.59 -5.89 11.31
N LEU A 121 -1.37 -6.48 10.14
CA LEU A 121 -2.13 -7.63 9.65
C LEU A 121 -1.43 -8.97 9.92
N ILE A 122 -0.13 -8.94 10.19
CA ILE A 122 0.70 -10.13 10.41
C ILE A 122 0.54 -10.60 11.86
N ASP A 123 0.33 -11.91 12.05
CA ASP A 123 0.35 -12.54 13.36
C ASP A 123 1.79 -12.86 13.78
N MET A 124 2.62 -13.34 12.84
CA MET A 124 4.03 -13.64 13.10
C MET A 124 4.86 -13.71 11.81
N VAL A 125 6.17 -13.52 11.97
CA VAL A 125 7.16 -13.75 10.93
C VAL A 125 8.05 -14.92 11.37
N TYR A 126 8.27 -15.88 10.49
CA TYR A 126 9.14 -17.02 10.75
C TYR A 126 10.11 -17.24 9.60
N LEU A 127 11.20 -17.94 9.87
CA LEU A 127 12.17 -18.31 8.83
C LEU A 127 11.74 -19.63 8.18
N GLY A 128 11.48 -19.58 6.89
CA GLY A 128 11.03 -20.73 6.13
C GLY A 128 11.69 -20.81 4.75
N ASN A 129 11.44 -21.92 4.08
CA ASN A 129 11.92 -22.16 2.71
C ASN A 129 10.80 -22.80 1.91
N THR A 130 10.11 -22.01 1.07
CA THR A 130 9.11 -22.56 0.15
C THR A 130 9.66 -22.60 -1.27
N SER A 131 9.34 -23.68 -1.97
CA SER A 131 9.70 -23.85 -3.38
C SER A 131 9.01 -22.82 -4.29
N VAL A 132 7.84 -22.31 -3.89
CA VAL A 132 7.02 -21.38 -4.68
C VAL A 132 7.77 -20.07 -4.95
N HIS A 133 8.52 -19.55 -3.99
CA HIS A 133 9.34 -18.35 -4.21
C HIS A 133 10.40 -18.53 -5.29
N ARG A 134 10.82 -19.77 -5.54
CA ARG A 134 11.85 -20.08 -6.53
C ARG A 134 11.33 -20.07 -7.96
N TYR A 135 10.03 -20.23 -8.17
CA TYR A 135 9.45 -20.24 -9.52
C TYR A 135 9.59 -18.90 -10.25
N TYR A 136 9.58 -17.81 -9.48
CA TYR A 136 9.63 -16.45 -10.02
C TYR A 136 11.04 -15.83 -9.95
N ILE A 137 12.02 -16.55 -9.42
CA ILE A 137 13.39 -16.07 -9.33
C ILE A 137 14.12 -16.38 -10.65
N PRO A 138 14.78 -15.39 -11.28
CA PRO A 138 15.59 -15.62 -12.46
C PRO A 138 16.64 -16.72 -12.24
N ALA A 139 16.91 -17.52 -13.26
CA ALA A 139 17.79 -18.70 -13.18
C ALA A 139 19.17 -18.39 -12.58
N TYR A 140 19.76 -17.25 -12.91
CA TYR A 140 21.07 -16.84 -12.36
C TYR A 140 21.03 -16.61 -10.84
N LYS A 141 19.96 -15.99 -10.32
CA LYS A 141 19.79 -15.80 -8.87
C LYS A 141 19.57 -17.13 -8.17
N ASN A 142 18.79 -18.02 -8.79
CA ASN A 142 18.54 -19.36 -8.26
C ASN A 142 19.84 -20.17 -8.18
N PHE A 143 20.72 -20.03 -9.16
CA PHE A 143 22.05 -20.64 -9.16
C PHE A 143 22.91 -20.12 -7.98
N PHE A 144 23.00 -18.80 -7.78
CA PHE A 144 23.73 -18.22 -6.65
C PHE A 144 23.16 -18.65 -5.29
N MET A 145 21.84 -18.73 -5.17
CA MET A 145 21.19 -19.23 -3.95
C MET A 145 21.54 -20.70 -3.67
N LYS A 146 21.59 -21.56 -4.71
CA LYS A 146 22.00 -22.96 -4.58
C LYS A 146 23.47 -23.08 -4.18
N MET A 147 24.36 -22.25 -4.72
CA MET A 147 25.75 -22.20 -4.30
C MET A 147 25.87 -21.80 -2.82
N LYS A 148 25.18 -20.74 -2.41
CA LYS A 148 25.20 -20.25 -1.03
C LYS A 148 24.67 -21.28 -0.03
N SER A 149 23.69 -22.09 -0.42
CA SER A 149 23.14 -23.16 0.44
C SER A 149 24.13 -24.32 0.66
N LYS A 150 25.04 -24.56 -0.28
CA LYS A 150 26.10 -25.57 -0.11
C LYS A 150 27.16 -25.18 0.91
N PHE A 151 27.31 -23.88 1.19
CA PHE A 151 28.27 -23.35 2.17
C PHE A 151 27.66 -23.07 3.57
N GLY A 152 26.55 -23.75 3.90
CA GLY A 152 26.00 -23.78 5.27
C GLY A 152 25.02 -22.65 5.65
N ASN A 153 24.86 -21.63 4.82
CA ASN A 153 23.82 -20.63 5.03
C ASN A 153 22.53 -21.07 4.33
N GLY A 154 21.64 -21.72 5.06
CA GLY A 154 20.33 -22.15 4.54
C GLY A 154 19.60 -20.99 3.83
N ASN A 155 18.88 -21.32 2.75
CA ASN A 155 18.05 -20.36 1.99
C ASN A 155 16.74 -20.01 2.72
N ALA A 156 16.78 -19.96 4.05
CA ALA A 156 15.63 -19.54 4.83
C ALA A 156 15.36 -18.05 4.59
N VAL A 157 14.13 -17.73 4.23
CA VAL A 157 13.65 -16.35 4.05
C VAL A 157 12.58 -16.05 5.08
N PRO A 158 12.45 -14.80 5.52
CA PRO A 158 11.32 -14.41 6.37
C PRO A 158 10.02 -14.71 5.63
N MET A 159 9.13 -15.44 6.27
CA MET A 159 7.80 -15.77 5.77
C MET A 159 6.75 -15.19 6.71
N TYR A 160 5.68 -14.72 6.13
CA TYR A 160 4.59 -14.07 6.86
C TYR A 160 3.49 -15.07 7.18
N LEU A 161 2.96 -15.00 8.39
CA LEU A 161 1.70 -15.63 8.78
C LEU A 161 0.72 -14.53 9.15
N ALA A 162 -0.40 -14.45 8.44
CA ALA A 162 -1.42 -13.44 8.64
C ALA A 162 -2.80 -14.05 8.40
N ARG A 163 -3.68 -13.94 9.38
CA ARG A 163 -5.09 -14.36 9.28
C ARG A 163 -6.00 -13.34 9.95
N PRO A 164 -6.04 -12.09 9.45
CA PRO A 164 -6.88 -11.08 10.06
C PRO A 164 -8.36 -11.43 9.90
N SER A 165 -9.17 -11.07 10.89
CA SER A 165 -10.63 -11.06 10.70
C SER A 165 -11.02 -10.00 9.66
N LYS A 166 -12.16 -10.18 9.00
CA LYS A 166 -12.67 -9.21 8.00
C LYS A 166 -12.79 -7.80 8.57
N SER A 167 -13.25 -7.68 9.82
CA SER A 167 -13.38 -6.38 10.51
C SER A 167 -12.02 -5.75 10.81
N ASN A 168 -11.02 -6.54 11.21
CA ASN A 168 -9.66 -6.06 11.44
C ASN A 168 -9.02 -5.59 10.13
N PHE A 169 -9.11 -6.39 9.08
CA PHE A 169 -8.61 -6.04 7.75
C PHE A 169 -9.22 -4.71 7.27
N ALA A 170 -10.55 -4.57 7.31
CA ALA A 170 -11.25 -3.35 6.88
C ALA A 170 -10.82 -2.13 7.71
N ARG A 171 -10.68 -2.27 9.03
CA ARG A 171 -10.24 -1.19 9.91
C ARG A 171 -8.82 -0.74 9.58
N GLU A 172 -7.88 -1.68 9.47
CA GLU A 172 -6.48 -1.34 9.19
C GLU A 172 -6.28 -0.82 7.78
N THR A 173 -7.04 -1.32 6.80
CA THR A 173 -7.07 -0.78 5.43
C THR A 173 -7.56 0.66 5.41
N LYS A 174 -8.63 0.97 6.14
CA LYS A 174 -9.12 2.35 6.28
C LYS A 174 -8.08 3.27 6.91
N ASN A 175 -7.41 2.81 7.97
CA ASN A 175 -6.34 3.56 8.61
C ASN A 175 -5.15 3.79 7.67
N TYR A 176 -4.75 2.79 6.93
CA TYR A 176 -3.68 2.87 5.94
C TYR A 176 -3.98 3.90 4.86
N ILE A 177 -5.16 3.83 4.24
CA ILE A 177 -5.59 4.80 3.23
C ILE A 177 -5.61 6.23 3.80
N ASN A 178 -6.15 6.42 5.00
CA ASN A 178 -6.15 7.72 5.67
C ASN A 178 -4.72 8.24 5.95
N ASN A 179 -3.80 7.37 6.32
CA ASN A 179 -2.40 7.74 6.54
C ASN A 179 -1.72 8.19 5.24
N LEU A 180 -1.91 7.44 4.16
CA LEU A 180 -1.36 7.80 2.85
C LEU A 180 -1.78 9.20 2.39
N PHE A 181 -3.05 9.57 2.62
CA PHE A 181 -3.57 10.83 2.10
C PHE A 181 -3.50 12.01 3.08
N SER A 182 -3.26 11.75 4.37
CA SER A 182 -3.25 12.80 5.38
C SER A 182 -2.19 13.90 5.12
N GLY A 183 -1.00 13.52 4.65
CA GLY A 183 0.07 14.46 4.30
C GLY A 183 -0.36 15.43 3.19
N TYR A 184 -0.90 14.87 2.11
CA TYR A 184 -1.40 15.65 0.98
C TYR A 184 -2.57 16.56 1.38
N ALA A 185 -3.55 16.03 2.12
CA ALA A 185 -4.72 16.77 2.54
C ALA A 185 -4.37 17.98 3.44
N ASN A 186 -3.43 17.79 4.36
CA ASN A 186 -2.95 18.85 5.23
C ASN A 186 -2.19 19.92 4.45
N LEU A 187 -1.31 19.50 3.52
CA LEU A 187 -0.53 20.42 2.68
C LEU A 187 -1.44 21.30 1.80
N LYS A 188 -2.49 20.70 1.23
CA LYS A 188 -3.44 21.37 0.34
C LYS A 188 -4.62 22.02 1.09
N LYS A 189 -4.73 21.81 2.41
CA LYS A 189 -5.84 22.31 3.25
C LYS A 189 -7.22 21.85 2.77
N ILE A 190 -7.30 20.63 2.23
CA ILE A 190 -8.55 20.04 1.74
C ILE A 190 -9.19 19.14 2.81
N ASN A 191 -10.50 18.99 2.71
CA ASN A 191 -11.29 18.08 3.54
C ASN A 191 -11.94 16.94 2.74
N THR A 192 -11.94 17.06 1.42
CA THR A 192 -12.50 16.07 0.50
C THR A 192 -11.48 15.78 -0.61
N LEU A 193 -11.13 14.51 -0.75
CA LEU A 193 -10.19 14.04 -1.76
C LEU A 193 -10.93 13.32 -2.88
N ILE A 194 -10.68 13.77 -4.10
CA ILE A 194 -11.20 13.15 -5.31
C ILE A 194 -10.17 12.13 -5.81
N LEU A 195 -10.62 10.91 -6.00
CA LEU A 195 -9.81 9.80 -6.50
C LEU A 195 -10.30 9.38 -7.89
N ASP A 196 -9.39 9.37 -8.86
CA ASP A 196 -9.66 8.89 -10.21
C ASP A 196 -9.46 7.36 -10.26
N GLN A 197 -10.48 6.64 -10.73
CA GLN A 197 -10.44 5.19 -10.96
C GLN A 197 -10.03 4.34 -9.75
N ALA A 198 -10.28 4.81 -8.52
CA ALA A 198 -9.80 4.14 -7.30
C ALA A 198 -10.55 2.83 -6.98
N ILE A 199 -11.79 2.70 -7.42
CA ILE A 199 -12.70 1.57 -7.13
C ILE A 199 -13.13 0.89 -8.41
#